data_e5d0730dcca46b77585af89610ce0e92
#
_entry.id   e5d0730dcca46b77585af89610ce0e92
#
_cell.length_a   1.000
_cell.length_b   1.000
_cell.length_c   1.000
_cell.angle_alpha   90.00
_cell.angle_beta   90.00
_cell.angle_gamma   90.00
#
_symmetry.space_group_name_H-M   'P 1'
#
loop_
_entity.id
_entity.type
_entity.pdbx_description
1 polymer ?
#
loop_
_entity_poly.entity_id
_entity_poly.type
_entity_poly.pdbx_seq_one_letter_code
_entity_poly.pdbx_strand_id
1 'polypeptide(L)'
;PLLNGATVVLAAPDQVRDPLALRSLITAAGVTGMQATPSLWHAVVADSEGELAWVRALVGGEALPGELARTLVSRTAAVTNLYGPTETTIWSTTAEVHADATGVSSIGRPIANTQVYIRDTALSPVPTGGPGELYIAGDGLARGYLDRPDLTAERFVADPFGVPGARMYRTGDLVRWSTTGQLE
;
A
#
# COMPACT_ATOMS: atom_id res chain seq x y z
N PRO A 1 7.24 1.68 -14.59
CA PRO A 1 8.42 2.33 -15.19
C PRO A 1 8.53 2.08 -16.67
N LEU A 2 8.54 0.82 -17.13
CA LEU A 2 8.81 0.47 -18.55
C LEU A 2 7.83 1.11 -19.54
N LEU A 3 6.54 1.16 -19.22
CA LEU A 3 5.53 1.79 -20.09
C LEU A 3 5.76 3.30 -20.29
N ASN A 4 6.50 3.95 -19.40
CA ASN A 4 6.84 5.37 -19.46
C ASN A 4 8.31 5.61 -19.84
N GLY A 5 8.99 4.60 -20.39
CA GLY A 5 10.39 4.71 -20.82
C GLY A 5 11.43 4.80 -19.69
N ALA A 6 11.04 4.49 -18.45
CA ALA A 6 11.97 4.44 -17.34
C ALA A 6 12.71 3.09 -17.26
N THR A 7 13.89 3.11 -16.62
CA THR A 7 14.70 1.91 -16.41
C THR A 7 14.27 1.17 -15.13
N VAL A 8 14.26 -0.14 -15.19
CA VAL A 8 14.10 -1.02 -14.01
C VAL A 8 15.48 -1.58 -13.64
N VAL A 9 15.90 -1.34 -12.41
CA VAL A 9 17.13 -1.89 -11.84
C VAL A 9 16.76 -3.12 -11.02
N LEU A 10 17.27 -4.28 -11.38
CA LEU A 10 17.03 -5.54 -10.66
C LEU A 10 18.17 -5.77 -9.68
N ALA A 11 17.84 -5.80 -8.38
CA ALA A 11 18.79 -6.19 -7.35
C ALA A 11 18.92 -7.72 -7.28
N ALA A 12 20.13 -8.22 -7.11
CA ALA A 12 20.36 -9.61 -6.85
C ALA A 12 19.88 -10.01 -5.43
N PRO A 13 19.51 -11.28 -5.18
CA PRO A 13 18.96 -11.70 -3.88
C PRO A 13 19.89 -11.45 -2.68
N ASP A 14 21.20 -11.51 -2.86
CA ASP A 14 22.22 -11.19 -1.88
C ASP A 14 22.26 -9.69 -1.59
N GLN A 15 22.14 -8.84 -2.61
CA GLN A 15 22.05 -7.38 -2.46
C GLN A 15 20.81 -6.95 -1.68
N VAL A 16 19.67 -7.59 -1.92
CA VAL A 16 18.42 -7.30 -1.16
C VAL A 16 18.55 -7.66 0.32
N ARG A 17 19.34 -8.70 0.65
CA ARG A 17 19.57 -9.15 2.03
C ARG A 17 20.60 -8.30 2.79
N ASP A 18 21.42 -7.54 2.08
CA ASP A 18 22.42 -6.66 2.65
C ASP A 18 22.04 -5.18 2.41
N PRO A 19 21.59 -4.46 3.45
CA PRO A 19 21.19 -3.05 3.32
C PRO A 19 22.29 -2.15 2.78
N LEU A 20 23.57 -2.42 3.07
CA LEU A 20 24.71 -1.64 2.55
C LEU A 20 24.90 -1.89 1.06
N ALA A 21 24.85 -3.15 0.63
CA ALA A 21 24.92 -3.51 -0.79
C ALA A 21 23.75 -2.92 -1.58
N LEU A 22 22.54 -2.93 -1.00
CA LEU A 22 21.37 -2.35 -1.64
C LEU A 22 21.48 -0.83 -1.77
N ARG A 23 21.94 -0.10 -0.74
CA ARG A 23 22.21 1.34 -0.83
C ARG A 23 23.26 1.67 -1.89
N SER A 24 24.33 0.88 -1.93
CA SER A 24 25.38 1.02 -2.94
C SER A 24 24.82 0.87 -4.37
N LEU A 25 23.94 -0.10 -4.59
CA LEU A 25 23.26 -0.30 -5.86
C LEU A 25 22.35 0.90 -6.21
N ILE A 26 21.55 1.38 -5.25
CA ILE A 26 20.66 2.54 -5.42
C ILE A 26 21.46 3.76 -5.90
N THR A 27 22.58 4.03 -5.23
CA THR A 27 23.47 5.16 -5.55
C THR A 27 24.17 4.97 -6.90
N ALA A 28 24.79 3.81 -7.12
CA ALA A 28 25.56 3.55 -8.34
C ALA A 28 24.69 3.52 -9.61
N ALA A 29 23.45 3.04 -9.50
CA ALA A 29 22.51 2.99 -10.61
C ALA A 29 21.64 4.25 -10.75
N GLY A 30 21.77 5.23 -9.84
CA GLY A 30 20.97 6.46 -9.86
C GLY A 30 19.46 6.19 -9.71
N VAL A 31 19.07 5.25 -8.84
CA VAL A 31 17.68 4.87 -8.62
C VAL A 31 16.90 6.05 -8.04
N THR A 32 15.83 6.46 -8.70
CA THR A 32 14.98 7.60 -8.28
C THR A 32 13.70 7.19 -7.55
N GLY A 33 13.36 5.91 -7.56
CA GLY A 33 12.19 5.38 -6.87
C GLY A 33 12.40 3.92 -6.49
N MET A 34 12.08 3.56 -5.26
CA MET A 34 12.15 2.19 -4.78
C MET A 34 10.88 1.83 -4.01
N GLN A 35 10.35 0.64 -4.29
CA GLN A 35 9.26 0.07 -3.51
C GLN A 35 9.79 -1.07 -2.65
N ALA A 36 9.44 -1.03 -1.35
CA ALA A 36 9.79 -2.07 -0.40
C ALA A 36 8.78 -2.13 0.76
N THR A 37 8.88 -3.20 1.56
CA THR A 37 8.14 -3.29 2.82
C THR A 37 8.74 -2.33 3.86
N PRO A 38 7.95 -1.92 4.88
CA PRO A 38 8.47 -1.18 6.04
C PRO A 38 9.72 -1.82 6.65
N SER A 39 9.73 -3.13 6.80
CA SER A 39 10.86 -3.88 7.37
C SER A 39 12.15 -3.68 6.55
N LEU A 40 12.09 -3.77 5.22
CA LEU A 40 13.26 -3.53 4.36
C LEU A 40 13.66 -2.05 4.36
N TRP A 41 12.71 -1.12 4.29
CA TRP A 41 12.99 0.31 4.38
C TRP A 41 13.67 0.68 5.69
N HIS A 42 13.21 0.11 6.83
CA HIS A 42 13.86 0.33 8.12
C HIS A 42 15.35 -0.05 8.09
N ALA A 43 15.67 -1.20 7.52
CA ALA A 43 17.08 -1.64 7.38
C ALA A 43 17.88 -0.72 6.44
N VAL A 44 17.29 -0.31 5.31
CA VAL A 44 17.96 0.54 4.31
C VAL A 44 18.24 1.94 4.85
N VAL A 45 17.36 2.53 5.67
CA VAL A 45 17.56 3.90 6.18
C VAL A 45 18.28 3.95 7.51
N ALA A 46 18.51 2.83 8.22
CA ALA A 46 19.05 2.82 9.58
C ALA A 46 20.31 3.68 9.75
N ASP A 47 21.26 3.56 8.84
CA ASP A 47 22.55 4.27 8.89
C ASP A 47 22.79 5.18 7.67
N SER A 48 21.71 5.65 6.99
CA SER A 48 21.84 6.53 5.84
C SER A 48 21.83 8.00 6.29
N GLU A 49 22.87 8.75 5.97
CA GLU A 49 22.95 10.20 6.21
C GLU A 49 22.87 10.97 4.88
N GLY A 50 21.63 11.18 4.37
CA GLY A 50 21.41 11.97 3.16
C GLY A 50 21.64 11.24 1.83
N GLU A 51 22.13 10.02 1.86
CA GLU A 51 22.43 9.19 0.67
C GLU A 51 21.21 8.78 -0.16
N LEU A 52 20.00 9.02 0.34
CA LEU A 52 18.73 8.66 -0.33
C LEU A 52 17.83 9.89 -0.57
N ALA A 53 18.35 11.11 -0.39
CA ALA A 53 17.56 12.35 -0.45
C ALA A 53 16.84 12.58 -1.79
N TRP A 54 17.26 11.93 -2.87
CA TRP A 54 16.60 12.01 -4.18
C TRP A 54 15.66 10.85 -4.48
N VAL A 55 15.60 9.82 -3.61
CA VAL A 55 14.81 8.62 -3.82
C VAL A 55 13.37 8.85 -3.35
N ARG A 56 12.39 8.48 -4.16
CA ARG A 56 10.99 8.36 -3.74
C ARG A 56 10.78 6.99 -3.09
N ALA A 57 10.38 6.98 -1.83
CA ALA A 57 10.07 5.77 -1.08
C ALA A 57 8.60 5.37 -1.29
N LEU A 58 8.38 4.22 -1.89
CA LEU A 58 7.08 3.56 -1.98
C LEU A 58 7.06 2.43 -0.95
N VAL A 59 6.16 2.53 0.01
CA VAL A 59 6.16 1.66 1.20
C VAL A 59 4.84 0.89 1.27
N GLY A 60 4.89 -0.43 1.36
CA GLY A 60 3.65 -1.22 1.45
C GLY A 60 3.88 -2.70 1.70
N GLY A 61 2.79 -3.44 1.90
CA GLY A 61 2.81 -4.87 2.26
C GLY A 61 2.80 -5.14 3.76
N GLU A 62 3.07 -4.11 4.58
CA GLU A 62 2.99 -4.15 6.05
C GLU A 62 2.49 -2.78 6.53
N ALA A 63 2.00 -2.69 7.78
CA ALA A 63 1.65 -1.41 8.38
C ALA A 63 2.89 -0.53 8.55
N LEU A 64 2.83 0.73 8.10
CA LEU A 64 3.94 1.69 8.20
C LEU A 64 3.91 2.39 9.57
N PRO A 65 4.87 2.08 10.48
CA PRO A 65 4.97 2.75 11.78
C PRO A 65 5.32 4.23 11.64
N GLY A 66 4.72 5.10 12.46
CA GLY A 66 4.96 6.54 12.41
C GLY A 66 6.41 6.96 12.64
N GLU A 67 7.16 6.21 13.44
CA GLU A 67 8.60 6.47 13.62
C GLU A 67 9.39 6.25 12.32
N LEU A 68 9.15 5.14 11.64
CA LEU A 68 9.76 4.87 10.33
C LEU A 68 9.28 5.87 9.29
N ALA A 69 7.99 6.23 9.30
CA ALA A 69 7.42 7.24 8.41
C ALA A 69 8.18 8.58 8.52
N ARG A 70 8.39 9.09 9.74
CA ARG A 70 9.17 10.31 9.97
C ARG A 70 10.63 10.19 9.53
N THR A 71 11.25 9.05 9.79
CA THR A 71 12.63 8.78 9.35
C THR A 71 12.72 8.80 7.82
N LEU A 72 11.81 8.15 7.13
CA LEU A 72 11.77 8.16 5.66
C LEU A 72 11.57 9.57 5.10
N VAL A 73 10.59 10.32 5.64
CA VAL A 73 10.34 11.70 5.21
C VAL A 73 11.58 12.59 5.38
N SER A 74 12.37 12.39 6.43
CA SER A 74 13.60 13.18 6.64
C SER A 74 14.78 12.75 5.76
N ARG A 75 14.76 11.55 5.18
CA ARG A 75 15.90 10.96 4.47
C ARG A 75 15.69 10.71 2.99
N THR A 76 14.46 10.86 2.50
CA THR A 76 14.09 10.59 1.09
C THR A 76 13.37 11.79 0.47
N ALA A 77 13.25 11.81 -0.85
CA ALA A 77 12.60 12.90 -1.58
C ALA A 77 11.08 13.00 -1.32
N ALA A 78 10.43 11.86 -1.15
CA ALA A 78 9.01 11.75 -0.85
C ALA A 78 8.70 10.35 -0.36
N VAL A 79 7.65 10.21 0.42
CA VAL A 79 7.18 8.91 0.94
C VAL A 79 5.71 8.71 0.55
N THR A 80 5.40 7.59 -0.05
CA THR A 80 4.02 7.16 -0.35
C THR A 80 3.75 5.83 0.32
N ASN A 81 2.76 5.80 1.21
CA ASN A 81 2.26 4.57 1.79
C ASN A 81 1.28 3.92 0.82
N LEU A 82 1.42 2.63 0.58
CA LEU A 82 0.64 1.83 -0.36
C LEU A 82 -0.03 0.69 0.38
N TYR A 83 -1.32 0.52 0.17
CA TYR A 83 -2.07 -0.60 0.71
C TYR A 83 -2.85 -1.30 -0.40
N GLY A 84 -2.90 -2.61 -0.32
CA GLY A 84 -3.72 -3.47 -1.16
C GLY A 84 -3.41 -4.93 -0.96
N PRO A 85 -4.44 -5.78 -0.90
CA PRO A 85 -4.28 -7.23 -0.89
C PRO A 85 -4.01 -7.75 -2.32
N THR A 86 -3.43 -8.93 -2.41
CA THR A 86 -3.18 -9.63 -3.68
C THR A 86 -4.45 -9.79 -4.51
N GLU A 87 -5.58 -10.00 -3.85
CA GLU A 87 -6.90 -10.19 -4.44
C GLU A 87 -7.45 -8.96 -5.18
N THR A 88 -6.85 -7.80 -4.96
CA THR A 88 -7.21 -6.55 -5.66
C THR A 88 -6.03 -5.97 -6.45
N THR A 89 -5.10 -6.83 -6.87
CA THR A 89 -3.95 -6.52 -7.74
C THR A 89 -2.97 -5.54 -7.12
N ILE A 90 -2.35 -5.96 -6.02
CA ILE A 90 -1.18 -5.37 -5.35
C ILE A 90 -1.48 -4.06 -4.61
N TRP A 91 -1.95 -3.02 -5.28
CA TRP A 91 -2.22 -1.72 -4.66
C TRP A 91 -3.63 -1.25 -4.94
N SER A 92 -4.33 -0.85 -3.90
CA SER A 92 -5.72 -0.38 -3.97
C SER A 92 -5.88 1.02 -3.42
N THR A 93 -5.04 1.43 -2.47
CA THR A 93 -5.04 2.79 -1.93
C THR A 93 -3.64 3.35 -1.77
N THR A 94 -3.53 4.68 -1.74
CA THR A 94 -2.26 5.39 -1.57
C THR A 94 -2.42 6.58 -0.64
N ALA A 95 -1.40 6.84 0.20
CA ALA A 95 -1.29 8.03 1.02
C ALA A 95 0.07 8.69 0.85
N GLU A 96 0.11 10.00 0.66
CA GLU A 96 1.33 10.78 0.87
C GLU A 96 1.62 10.87 2.36
N VAL A 97 2.87 10.63 2.75
CA VAL A 97 3.29 10.63 4.16
C VAL A 97 4.05 11.91 4.45
N HIS A 98 3.65 12.61 5.51
CA HIS A 98 4.23 13.88 5.94
C HIS A 98 4.94 13.74 7.29
N ALA A 99 5.72 14.76 7.66
CA ALA A 99 6.58 14.75 8.85
C ALA A 99 5.80 14.71 10.18
N ASP A 100 4.53 15.09 10.17
CA ASP A 100 3.61 15.09 11.31
C ASP A 100 2.95 13.71 11.56
N ALA A 101 3.33 12.68 10.80
CA ALA A 101 2.79 11.33 10.94
C ALA A 101 2.97 10.81 12.38
N THR A 102 1.87 10.42 13.01
CA THR A 102 1.80 9.83 14.35
C THR A 102 1.11 8.48 14.31
N GLY A 103 1.51 7.56 15.19
CA GLY A 103 0.92 6.21 15.22
C GLY A 103 1.24 5.38 13.99
N VAL A 104 0.24 4.70 13.43
CA VAL A 104 0.33 4.00 12.15
C VAL A 104 -0.10 4.97 11.04
N SER A 105 0.65 5.00 9.95
CA SER A 105 0.35 5.89 8.83
C SER A 105 -0.97 5.50 8.14
N SER A 106 -1.75 6.52 7.73
CA SER A 106 -2.95 6.32 6.90
C SER A 106 -2.63 5.50 5.66
N ILE A 107 -3.59 4.67 5.23
CA ILE A 107 -3.55 3.97 3.94
C ILE A 107 -4.17 4.82 2.81
N GLY A 108 -4.67 6.00 3.11
CA GLY A 108 -5.01 7.05 2.15
C GLY A 108 -6.34 6.90 1.45
N ARG A 109 -6.30 7.01 0.13
CA ARG A 109 -7.48 7.02 -0.75
C ARG A 109 -7.34 5.98 -1.84
N PRO A 110 -8.47 5.48 -2.40
CA PRO A 110 -8.42 4.54 -3.51
C PRO A 110 -7.72 5.15 -4.73
N ILE A 111 -6.96 4.30 -5.43
CA ILE A 111 -6.38 4.62 -6.73
C ILE A 111 -7.46 4.65 -7.82
N ALA A 112 -7.10 5.06 -9.04
CA ALA A 112 -8.02 5.08 -10.17
C ALA A 112 -8.70 3.71 -10.39
N ASN A 113 -9.98 3.74 -10.76
CA ASN A 113 -10.82 2.55 -11.01
C ASN A 113 -10.97 1.59 -9.83
N THR A 114 -10.76 2.08 -8.60
CA THR A 114 -10.92 1.31 -7.36
C THR A 114 -12.00 1.98 -6.50
N GLN A 115 -12.93 1.19 -6.00
CA GLN A 115 -13.94 1.60 -5.03
C GLN A 115 -13.65 0.94 -3.70
N VAL A 116 -13.87 1.69 -2.61
CA VAL A 116 -13.72 1.18 -1.24
C VAL A 116 -14.98 1.46 -0.44
N TYR A 117 -15.38 0.46 0.35
CA TYR A 117 -16.54 0.57 1.24
C TYR A 117 -16.13 0.13 2.64
N ILE A 118 -16.59 0.85 3.66
CA ILE A 118 -16.46 0.45 5.06
C ILE A 118 -17.82 -0.02 5.54
N ARG A 119 -17.90 -1.26 6.05
CA ARG A 119 -19.14 -1.94 6.42
C ARG A 119 -19.11 -2.46 7.84
N ASP A 120 -20.24 -2.45 8.48
CA ASP A 120 -20.46 -3.17 9.73
C ASP A 120 -20.78 -4.66 9.50
N THR A 121 -21.00 -5.40 10.57
CA THR A 121 -21.34 -6.84 10.52
C THR A 121 -22.67 -7.15 9.83
N ALA A 122 -23.56 -6.16 9.68
CA ALA A 122 -24.81 -6.26 8.93
C ALA A 122 -24.66 -5.82 7.47
N LEU A 123 -23.40 -5.56 7.02
CA LEU A 123 -23.08 -5.01 5.69
C LEU A 123 -23.68 -3.62 5.42
N SER A 124 -24.06 -2.88 6.47
CA SER A 124 -24.51 -1.50 6.36
C SER A 124 -23.31 -0.52 6.31
N PRO A 125 -23.43 0.61 5.60
CA PRO A 125 -22.38 1.63 5.59
C PRO A 125 -22.09 2.16 6.99
N VAL A 126 -20.82 2.32 7.33
CA VAL A 126 -20.39 2.93 8.59
C VAL A 126 -20.22 4.43 8.40
N PRO A 127 -20.69 5.29 9.34
CA PRO A 127 -20.46 6.72 9.26
C PRO A 127 -18.99 7.08 9.40
N THR A 128 -18.59 8.26 8.89
CA THR A 128 -17.22 8.79 9.03
C THR A 128 -16.78 8.77 10.49
N GLY A 129 -15.57 8.26 10.74
CA GLY A 129 -15.00 8.05 12.07
C GLY A 129 -15.37 6.73 12.73
N GLY A 130 -16.43 6.04 12.29
CA GLY A 130 -16.79 4.72 12.79
C GLY A 130 -15.90 3.63 12.19
N PRO A 131 -15.47 2.62 12.98
CA PRO A 131 -14.72 1.49 12.47
C PRO A 131 -15.63 0.48 11.76
N GLY A 132 -15.13 -0.12 10.70
CA GLY A 132 -15.79 -1.20 9.98
C GLY A 132 -14.82 -1.99 9.13
N GLU A 133 -15.29 -3.09 8.57
CA GLU A 133 -14.48 -3.93 7.68
C GLU A 133 -14.36 -3.26 6.30
N LEU A 134 -13.14 -3.29 5.75
CA LEU A 134 -12.84 -2.76 4.41
C LEU A 134 -13.27 -3.76 3.33
N TYR A 135 -14.01 -3.26 2.35
CA TYR A 135 -14.34 -3.96 1.11
C TYR A 135 -13.78 -3.17 -0.07
N ILE A 136 -13.24 -3.87 -1.06
CA ILE A 136 -12.61 -3.25 -2.24
C ILE A 136 -13.23 -3.82 -3.51
N ALA A 137 -13.63 -2.94 -4.42
CA ALA A 137 -14.16 -3.27 -5.73
C ALA A 137 -13.39 -2.51 -6.82
N GLY A 138 -13.67 -2.80 -8.08
CA GLY A 138 -13.11 -2.13 -9.23
C GLY A 138 -12.32 -3.03 -10.16
N ASP A 139 -11.61 -2.42 -11.10
CA ASP A 139 -10.93 -3.11 -12.19
C ASP A 139 -9.76 -4.01 -11.71
N GLY A 140 -9.20 -3.70 -10.53
CA GLY A 140 -8.14 -4.48 -9.91
C GLY A 140 -8.60 -5.79 -9.27
N LEU A 141 -9.92 -6.05 -9.18
CA LEU A 141 -10.44 -7.22 -8.50
C LEU A 141 -10.09 -8.52 -9.21
N ALA A 142 -9.47 -9.47 -8.51
CA ALA A 142 -9.16 -10.79 -9.03
C ALA A 142 -10.44 -11.60 -9.31
N ARG A 143 -10.32 -12.64 -10.15
CA ARG A 143 -11.44 -13.56 -10.45
C ARG A 143 -11.83 -14.42 -9.24
N GLY A 144 -10.87 -14.72 -8.37
CA GLY A 144 -11.02 -15.58 -7.21
C GLY A 144 -9.77 -16.41 -6.96
N TYR A 145 -9.86 -17.37 -6.07
CA TYR A 145 -8.79 -18.30 -5.75
C TYR A 145 -8.87 -19.54 -6.64
N LEU A 146 -7.72 -19.92 -7.22
CA LEU A 146 -7.62 -21.08 -8.10
C LEU A 146 -8.05 -22.36 -7.34
N ASP A 147 -8.95 -23.14 -7.93
CA ASP A 147 -9.49 -24.40 -7.40
C ASP A 147 -10.10 -24.31 -5.98
N ARG A 148 -10.49 -23.09 -5.56
CA ARG A 148 -11.13 -22.84 -4.26
C ARG A 148 -12.43 -22.03 -4.41
N PRO A 149 -13.48 -22.63 -4.98
CA PRO A 149 -14.76 -21.95 -5.16
C PRO A 149 -15.44 -21.60 -3.82
N ASP A 150 -15.24 -22.40 -2.80
CA ASP A 150 -15.68 -22.16 -1.43
C ASP A 150 -15.14 -20.85 -0.85
N LEU A 151 -13.82 -20.71 -0.84
CA LEU A 151 -13.15 -19.51 -0.36
C LEU A 151 -13.41 -18.29 -1.25
N THR A 152 -13.52 -18.52 -2.57
CA THR A 152 -13.86 -17.45 -3.51
C THR A 152 -15.26 -16.89 -3.20
N ALA A 153 -16.25 -17.73 -2.96
CA ALA A 153 -17.60 -17.30 -2.62
C ALA A 153 -17.69 -16.58 -1.26
N GLU A 154 -16.83 -16.96 -0.31
CA GLU A 154 -16.75 -16.32 1.00
C GLU A 154 -16.16 -14.90 0.93
N ARG A 155 -15.13 -14.70 0.10
CA ARG A 155 -14.33 -13.48 0.07
C ARG A 155 -14.71 -12.51 -1.04
N PHE A 156 -15.15 -13.01 -2.20
CA PHE A 156 -15.57 -12.18 -3.34
C PHE A 156 -17.10 -12.14 -3.39
N VAL A 157 -17.66 -11.21 -2.62
CA VAL A 157 -19.10 -11.07 -2.42
C VAL A 157 -19.73 -10.10 -3.44
N ALA A 158 -21.05 -10.10 -3.56
CA ALA A 158 -21.75 -9.15 -4.44
C ALA A 158 -21.49 -7.71 -3.99
N ASP A 159 -21.26 -6.81 -4.96
CA ASP A 159 -21.21 -5.37 -4.74
C ASP A 159 -22.59 -4.76 -4.98
N PRO A 160 -23.31 -4.35 -3.91
CA PRO A 160 -24.65 -3.79 -4.05
C PRO A 160 -24.68 -2.36 -4.61
N PHE A 161 -23.51 -1.71 -4.78
CA PHE A 161 -23.37 -0.35 -5.29
C PHE A 161 -22.80 -0.31 -6.70
N GLY A 162 -22.30 -1.43 -7.18
CA GLY A 162 -21.77 -1.57 -8.53
C GLY A 162 -22.86 -1.86 -9.57
N VAL A 163 -22.44 -2.11 -10.81
CA VAL A 163 -23.34 -2.58 -11.87
C VAL A 163 -23.84 -4.00 -11.55
N PRO A 164 -24.99 -4.42 -12.09
CA PRO A 164 -25.48 -5.79 -11.88
C PRO A 164 -24.43 -6.85 -12.16
N GLY A 165 -24.18 -7.73 -11.19
CA GLY A 165 -23.13 -8.76 -11.24
C GLY A 165 -21.73 -8.30 -10.79
N ALA A 166 -21.57 -7.05 -10.40
CA ALA A 166 -20.32 -6.58 -9.81
C ALA A 166 -20.03 -7.28 -8.47
N ARG A 167 -18.76 -7.38 -8.15
CA ARG A 167 -18.27 -8.00 -6.91
C ARG A 167 -17.31 -7.08 -6.19
N MET A 168 -17.16 -7.31 -4.89
CA MET A 168 -16.15 -6.68 -4.04
C MET A 168 -15.41 -7.74 -3.22
N TYR A 169 -14.17 -7.46 -2.90
CA TYR A 169 -13.35 -8.32 -2.04
C TYR A 169 -13.51 -7.90 -0.58
N ARG A 170 -13.79 -8.86 0.27
CA ARG A 170 -13.85 -8.75 1.71
C ARG A 170 -12.47 -8.93 2.30
N THR A 171 -11.80 -7.84 2.74
CA THR A 171 -10.40 -7.87 3.14
C THR A 171 -10.17 -8.55 4.50
N GLY A 172 -11.08 -8.37 5.44
CA GLY A 172 -10.91 -8.73 6.85
C GLY A 172 -10.23 -7.62 7.67
N ASP A 173 -9.78 -6.54 7.04
CA ASP A 173 -9.13 -5.43 7.71
C ASP A 173 -10.14 -4.44 8.28
N LEU A 174 -9.93 -4.00 9.53
CA LEU A 174 -10.73 -2.96 10.17
C LEU A 174 -10.12 -1.60 9.88
N VAL A 175 -10.94 -0.70 9.36
CA VAL A 175 -10.55 0.65 8.98
C VAL A 175 -11.65 1.66 9.35
N ARG A 176 -11.32 2.94 9.24
CA ARG A 176 -12.29 4.04 9.31
C ARG A 176 -11.94 5.15 8.33
N TRP A 177 -12.92 5.94 7.92
CA TRP A 177 -12.66 7.22 7.28
C TRP A 177 -12.30 8.26 8.31
N SER A 178 -11.18 8.93 8.13
CA SER A 178 -10.85 10.15 8.87
C SER A 178 -11.73 11.32 8.41
N THR A 179 -11.74 12.41 9.17
CA THR A 179 -12.43 13.67 8.79
C THR A 179 -11.80 14.35 7.58
N THR A 180 -10.57 14.00 7.21
CA THR A 180 -9.88 14.47 6.00
C THR A 180 -10.17 13.59 4.77
N GLY A 181 -10.99 12.56 4.92
CA GLY A 181 -11.35 11.62 3.85
C GLY A 181 -10.23 10.69 3.47
N GLN A 182 -9.43 10.26 4.43
CA GLN A 182 -8.42 9.22 4.28
C GLN A 182 -8.80 7.97 5.09
N LEU A 183 -8.37 6.81 4.65
CA LEU A 183 -8.52 5.54 5.36
C LEU A 183 -7.42 5.38 6.41
N GLU A 184 -7.84 4.99 7.62
CA GLU A 184 -6.96 4.70 8.76
C GLU A 184 -7.27 3.31 9.31
#